data_1a2df3be2379edfb8f082765035be54a
#
_entry.id   1a2df3be2379edfb8f082765035be54a
#
_cell.length_a   1.000
_cell.length_b   1.000
_cell.length_c   1.000
_cell.angle_alpha   90.00
_cell.angle_beta   90.00
_cell.angle_gamma   90.00
#
_symmetry.space_group_name_H-M   'P 1'
#
loop_
_entity.id
_entity.type
_entity.pdbx_description
1 polymer ?
#
loop_
_entity_poly.entity_id
_entity_poly.type
_entity_poly.pdbx_seq_one_letter_code
_entity_poly.pdbx_strand_id
1 'polypeptide(L)'
;MYACDLGMDQIVGYSLDAQSATLAPLAQPYVRTVGGGGPRHFTYHPQGGYVYANNELDNSVNVYSHDEAAGLLIEQQVISTLPADFTDTSYTADVKITPDGRFLYCSNRLHDSIAVYSIGDDGCLTLVEIAPSLGNFAQNLAITTDGKMLLCANMGSDGKGENVVVFRIDGASGKLSAVGDPVEIVKPSCIMIV
;
A
#
# COMPACT_ATOMS: atom_id res chain seq x y z
N MET A 1 -11.07 14.59 -0.33
CA MET A 1 -10.62 13.58 -1.31
C MET A 1 -9.16 13.86 -1.64
N TYR A 2 -8.33 12.81 -1.74
CA TYR A 2 -6.93 12.92 -2.16
C TYR A 2 -6.68 12.03 -3.37
N ALA A 3 -5.68 12.40 -4.19
CA ALA A 3 -5.24 11.63 -5.35
C ALA A 3 -3.72 11.69 -5.46
N CYS A 4 -3.09 10.54 -5.68
CA CYS A 4 -1.66 10.48 -5.96
C CYS A 4 -1.37 10.95 -7.39
N ASP A 5 -0.35 11.81 -7.53
CA ASP A 5 0.20 12.23 -8.82
C ASP A 5 1.65 11.75 -8.88
N LEU A 6 1.83 10.60 -9.53
CA LEU A 6 3.13 9.92 -9.65
C LEU A 6 4.16 10.81 -10.37
N GLY A 7 3.74 11.49 -11.44
CA GLY A 7 4.67 12.28 -12.28
C GLY A 7 5.12 13.59 -11.64
N MET A 8 4.37 14.09 -10.65
CA MET A 8 4.68 15.35 -9.96
C MET A 8 5.22 15.13 -8.54
N ASP A 9 5.37 13.89 -8.08
CA ASP A 9 5.80 13.53 -6.72
C ASP A 9 4.93 14.20 -5.65
N GLN A 10 3.62 14.12 -5.80
CA GLN A 10 2.70 14.78 -4.87
C GLN A 10 1.38 14.03 -4.68
N ILE A 11 0.74 14.29 -3.55
CA ILE A 11 -0.63 13.89 -3.28
C ILE A 11 -1.47 15.15 -3.28
N VAL A 12 -2.40 15.27 -4.23
CA VAL A 12 -3.30 16.43 -4.38
C VAL A 12 -4.57 16.25 -3.58
N GLY A 13 -5.01 17.33 -2.92
CA GLY A 13 -6.19 17.34 -2.05
C GLY A 13 -7.31 18.21 -2.60
N TYR A 14 -8.54 17.67 -2.58
CA TYR A 14 -9.76 18.34 -3.02
C TYR A 14 -10.89 18.19 -2.01
N SER A 15 -11.70 19.22 -1.87
CA SER A 15 -13.06 19.12 -1.32
C SER A 15 -14.00 18.64 -2.43
N LEU A 16 -14.94 17.77 -2.07
CA LEU A 16 -15.98 17.29 -2.98
C LEU A 16 -17.34 17.86 -2.53
N ASP A 17 -17.98 18.63 -3.39
CA ASP A 17 -19.40 18.92 -3.25
C ASP A 17 -20.20 17.81 -3.96
N ALA A 18 -20.79 16.92 -3.20
CA ALA A 18 -21.54 15.79 -3.72
C ALA A 18 -22.86 16.19 -4.40
N GLN A 19 -23.41 17.37 -4.13
CA GLN A 19 -24.66 17.84 -4.73
C GLN A 19 -24.42 18.37 -6.15
N SER A 20 -23.38 19.18 -6.32
CA SER A 20 -23.00 19.74 -7.62
C SER A 20 -22.02 18.86 -8.42
N ALA A 21 -21.50 17.78 -7.81
CA ALA A 21 -20.45 16.91 -8.35
C ALA A 21 -19.19 17.71 -8.77
N THR A 22 -18.82 18.72 -7.98
CA THR A 22 -17.65 19.57 -8.24
C THR A 22 -16.54 19.33 -7.25
N LEU A 23 -15.28 19.51 -7.70
CA LEU A 23 -14.08 19.46 -6.89
C LEU A 23 -13.46 20.86 -6.79
N ALA A 24 -13.03 21.24 -5.59
CA ALA A 24 -12.24 22.44 -5.37
C ALA A 24 -10.96 22.07 -4.59
N PRO A 25 -9.80 22.68 -4.88
CA PRO A 25 -8.58 22.43 -4.11
C PRO A 25 -8.80 22.70 -2.62
N LEU A 26 -8.18 21.88 -1.76
CA LEU A 26 -8.12 22.16 -0.31
C LEU A 26 -7.23 23.37 -0.03
N ALA A 27 -7.25 23.87 1.22
CA ALA A 27 -6.33 24.91 1.69
C ALA A 27 -4.85 24.47 1.55
N GLN A 28 -4.57 23.18 1.77
CA GLN A 28 -3.35 22.51 1.36
C GLN A 28 -3.63 21.77 0.05
N PRO A 29 -3.41 22.37 -1.13
CA PRO A 29 -3.82 21.76 -2.39
C PRO A 29 -3.01 20.52 -2.76
N TYR A 30 -1.82 20.35 -2.20
CA TYR A 30 -1.00 19.16 -2.32
C TYR A 30 0.02 19.05 -1.16
N VAL A 31 0.49 17.84 -0.94
CA VAL A 31 1.70 17.55 -0.16
C VAL A 31 2.70 16.85 -1.07
N ARG A 32 3.99 17.19 -0.93
CA ARG A 32 5.06 16.51 -1.68
C ARG A 32 5.42 15.21 -0.98
N THR A 33 5.74 14.21 -1.80
CA THR A 33 6.40 12.98 -1.36
C THR A 33 7.91 13.11 -1.56
N VAL A 34 8.64 12.01 -1.43
CA VAL A 34 10.07 11.94 -1.77
C VAL A 34 10.27 12.35 -3.23
N GLY A 35 11.26 13.19 -3.51
CA GLY A 35 11.57 13.62 -4.88
C GLY A 35 12.00 12.43 -5.75
N GLY A 36 11.30 12.21 -6.87
CA GLY A 36 11.45 11.02 -7.71
C GLY A 36 10.79 9.76 -7.15
N GLY A 37 10.04 9.86 -6.04
CA GLY A 37 9.42 8.72 -5.38
C GLY A 37 8.19 8.18 -6.10
N GLY A 38 7.42 9.03 -6.76
CA GLY A 38 6.24 8.65 -7.53
C GLY A 38 5.13 8.00 -6.70
N PRO A 39 4.34 8.78 -5.92
CA PRO A 39 3.24 8.22 -5.12
C PRO A 39 2.20 7.56 -6.03
N ARG A 40 1.78 6.35 -5.65
CA ARG A 40 0.91 5.52 -6.49
C ARG A 40 -0.46 5.27 -5.87
N HIS A 41 -0.52 4.54 -4.79
CA HIS A 41 -1.74 4.29 -4.01
C HIS A 41 -1.58 4.87 -2.61
N PHE A 42 -2.72 5.12 -1.96
CA PHE A 42 -2.71 5.46 -0.55
C PHE A 42 -3.93 4.89 0.16
N THR A 43 -3.85 4.78 1.48
CA THR A 43 -4.91 4.24 2.32
C THR A 43 -5.02 5.01 3.62
N TYR A 44 -6.23 5.13 4.15
CA TYR A 44 -6.49 5.73 5.45
C TYR A 44 -6.36 4.69 6.56
N HIS A 45 -5.87 5.12 7.71
CA HIS A 45 -6.01 4.32 8.92
C HIS A 45 -7.51 4.15 9.26
N PRO A 46 -7.99 2.91 9.58
CA PRO A 46 -9.43 2.67 9.81
C PRO A 46 -10.04 3.51 10.94
N GLN A 47 -9.22 3.91 11.92
CA GLN A 47 -9.65 4.75 13.05
C GLN A 47 -9.41 6.25 12.81
N GLY A 48 -8.99 6.64 11.59
CA GLY A 48 -8.65 8.03 11.26
C GLY A 48 -7.28 8.47 11.77
N GLY A 49 -6.96 9.75 11.61
CA GLY A 49 -5.75 10.37 12.11
C GLY A 49 -4.48 10.15 11.28
N TYR A 50 -4.42 9.11 10.45
CA TYR A 50 -3.24 8.79 9.63
C TYR A 50 -3.59 8.34 8.23
N VAL A 51 -2.66 8.59 7.31
CA VAL A 51 -2.70 8.20 5.90
C VAL A 51 -1.34 7.61 5.50
N TYR A 52 -1.35 6.59 4.67
CA TYR A 52 -0.16 5.91 4.18
C TYR A 52 -0.17 5.87 2.66
N ALA A 53 0.90 6.32 2.03
CA ALA A 53 1.05 6.33 0.58
C ALA A 53 2.30 5.55 0.17
N ASN A 54 2.18 4.59 -0.75
CA ASN A 54 3.33 3.94 -1.32
C ASN A 54 3.88 4.72 -2.51
N ASN A 55 5.21 4.83 -2.58
CA ASN A 55 5.95 5.47 -3.66
C ASN A 55 6.49 4.40 -4.60
N GLU A 56 6.00 4.39 -5.84
CA GLU A 56 6.32 3.35 -6.82
C GLU A 56 7.80 3.27 -7.16
N LEU A 57 8.47 4.43 -7.30
CA LEU A 57 9.78 4.51 -7.94
C LEU A 57 10.95 4.42 -6.96
N ASP A 58 10.76 4.84 -5.69
CA ASP A 58 11.79 4.75 -4.65
C ASP A 58 11.56 3.61 -3.64
N ASN A 59 10.50 2.82 -3.83
CA ASN A 59 10.17 1.66 -3.00
C ASN A 59 10.04 2.01 -1.51
N SER A 60 9.24 3.02 -1.21
CA SER A 60 8.99 3.46 0.16
C SER A 60 7.49 3.62 0.46
N VAL A 61 7.18 3.80 1.73
CA VAL A 61 5.88 4.25 2.24
C VAL A 61 6.07 5.53 3.01
N ASN A 62 5.32 6.58 2.63
CA ASN A 62 5.15 7.79 3.43
C ASN A 62 4.02 7.59 4.44
N VAL A 63 4.25 8.00 5.67
CA VAL A 63 3.26 8.12 6.74
C VAL A 63 2.94 9.59 6.93
N TYR A 64 1.65 9.94 6.94
CA TYR A 64 1.17 11.29 7.23
C TYR A 64 0.22 11.26 8.41
N SER A 65 0.35 12.22 9.34
CA SER A 65 -0.78 12.57 10.18
C SER A 65 -1.82 13.34 9.35
N HIS A 66 -3.09 13.07 9.59
CA HIS A 66 -4.21 13.64 8.85
C HIS A 66 -5.14 14.42 9.77
N ASP A 67 -5.13 15.75 9.63
CA ASP A 67 -6.18 16.61 10.19
C ASP A 67 -7.33 16.65 9.18
N GLU A 68 -8.35 15.83 9.40
CA GLU A 68 -9.51 15.73 8.52
C GLU A 68 -10.30 17.03 8.45
N ALA A 69 -10.43 17.74 9.57
CA ALA A 69 -11.19 18.98 9.65
C ALA A 69 -10.53 20.13 8.87
N ALA A 70 -9.20 20.22 8.95
CA ALA A 70 -8.42 21.21 8.22
C ALA A 70 -8.04 20.75 6.79
N GLY A 71 -8.18 19.45 6.47
CA GLY A 71 -7.76 18.87 5.21
C GLY A 71 -6.24 18.89 5.04
N LEU A 72 -5.48 18.65 6.13
CA LEU A 72 -4.02 18.73 6.14
C LEU A 72 -3.38 17.35 6.26
N LEU A 73 -2.33 17.12 5.47
CA LEU A 73 -1.42 15.98 5.61
C LEU A 73 -0.05 16.50 6.04
N ILE A 74 0.51 15.96 7.13
CA ILE A 74 1.84 16.33 7.64
C ILE A 74 2.68 15.05 7.71
N GLU A 75 3.78 15.02 6.95
CA GLU A 75 4.69 13.88 6.91
C GLU A 75 5.26 13.59 8.30
N GLN A 76 5.21 12.31 8.70
CA GLN A 76 5.74 11.80 9.95
C GLN A 76 6.94 10.87 9.73
N GLN A 77 6.88 10.05 8.66
CA GLN A 77 7.88 9.02 8.40
C GLN A 77 7.94 8.70 6.91
N VAL A 78 9.13 8.32 6.44
CA VAL A 78 9.34 7.59 5.19
C VAL A 78 10.10 6.31 5.53
N ILE A 79 9.60 5.14 5.06
CA ILE A 79 10.21 3.85 5.36
C ILE A 79 10.31 2.99 4.10
N SER A 80 11.46 2.32 3.90
CA SER A 80 11.70 1.42 2.75
C SER A 80 10.81 0.17 2.82
N THR A 81 10.39 -0.33 1.64
CA THR A 81 9.68 -1.60 1.47
C THR A 81 10.61 -2.76 1.10
N LEU A 82 11.91 -2.48 0.92
CA LEU A 82 12.91 -3.43 0.47
C LEU A 82 13.97 -3.67 1.55
N PRO A 83 14.67 -4.83 1.51
CA PRO A 83 15.86 -5.05 2.33
C PRO A 83 16.92 -3.98 2.06
N ALA A 84 17.70 -3.62 3.09
CA ALA A 84 18.71 -2.56 2.99
C ALA A 84 19.86 -2.89 2.02
N ASP A 85 20.08 -4.15 1.73
CA ASP A 85 21.12 -4.67 0.83
C ASP A 85 20.60 -4.94 -0.60
N PHE A 86 19.31 -4.73 -0.87
CA PHE A 86 18.75 -4.89 -2.20
C PHE A 86 19.08 -3.66 -3.08
N THR A 87 19.70 -3.89 -4.24
CA THR A 87 20.18 -2.84 -5.15
C THR A 87 19.63 -2.94 -6.57
N ASP A 88 18.87 -4.00 -6.87
CA ASP A 88 18.27 -4.18 -8.19
C ASP A 88 16.99 -3.35 -8.35
N THR A 89 16.42 -3.36 -9.54
CA THR A 89 15.19 -2.64 -9.84
C THR A 89 13.99 -3.28 -9.15
N SER A 90 13.17 -2.47 -8.50
CA SER A 90 11.88 -2.83 -7.93
C SER A 90 10.92 -1.64 -7.98
N TYR A 91 9.63 -1.92 -7.89
CA TYR A 91 8.57 -0.91 -7.87
C TYR A 91 7.47 -1.32 -6.91
N THR A 92 7.11 -0.47 -5.95
CA THR A 92 5.92 -0.75 -5.14
C THR A 92 4.65 -0.69 -5.99
N ALA A 93 3.65 -1.50 -5.64
CA ALA A 93 2.39 -1.51 -6.37
C ALA A 93 1.19 -1.15 -5.51
N ASP A 94 0.92 -1.86 -4.45
CA ASP A 94 -0.30 -1.66 -3.67
C ASP A 94 -0.02 -1.59 -2.18
N VAL A 95 -0.88 -0.89 -1.46
CA VAL A 95 -0.81 -0.73 0.00
C VAL A 95 -2.16 -1.01 0.63
N LYS A 96 -2.19 -1.86 1.66
CA LYS A 96 -3.41 -2.24 2.40
C LYS A 96 -3.15 -2.25 3.90
N ILE A 97 -4.20 -1.96 4.66
CA ILE A 97 -4.21 -2.00 6.13
C ILE A 97 -5.24 -3.03 6.59
N THR A 98 -4.93 -3.76 7.68
CA THR A 98 -5.92 -4.62 8.33
C THR A 98 -7.09 -3.80 8.87
N PRO A 99 -8.32 -4.36 8.93
CA PRO A 99 -9.50 -3.63 9.43
C PRO A 99 -9.38 -3.12 10.88
N ASP A 100 -8.54 -3.76 11.68
CA ASP A 100 -8.23 -3.35 13.06
C ASP A 100 -7.16 -2.25 13.16
N GLY A 101 -6.53 -1.88 12.04
CA GLY A 101 -5.52 -0.82 11.97
C GLY A 101 -4.12 -1.21 12.46
N ARG A 102 -3.86 -2.48 12.79
CA ARG A 102 -2.59 -2.86 13.41
C ARG A 102 -1.45 -3.18 12.46
N PHE A 103 -1.77 -3.57 11.22
CA PHE A 103 -0.75 -3.99 10.25
C PHE A 103 -0.98 -3.38 8.87
N LEU A 104 0.12 -3.01 8.22
CA LEU A 104 0.15 -2.51 6.86
C LEU A 104 0.98 -3.45 5.97
N TYR A 105 0.52 -3.67 4.75
CA TYR A 105 1.15 -4.50 3.73
C TYR A 105 1.38 -3.68 2.47
N CYS A 106 2.59 -3.74 1.92
CA CYS A 106 2.95 -3.09 0.66
C CYS A 106 3.62 -4.09 -0.28
N SER A 107 3.10 -4.22 -1.51
CA SER A 107 3.66 -5.16 -2.49
C SER A 107 4.76 -4.52 -3.32
N ASN A 108 5.81 -5.31 -3.63
CA ASN A 108 6.96 -4.95 -4.45
C ASN A 108 6.99 -5.82 -5.70
N ARG A 109 6.87 -5.20 -6.87
CA ARG A 109 7.04 -5.83 -8.18
C ARG A 109 8.53 -5.99 -8.49
N LEU A 110 8.91 -7.03 -9.21
CA LEU A 110 10.29 -7.43 -9.57
C LEU A 110 11.11 -7.95 -8.38
N HIS A 111 11.00 -7.38 -7.19
CA HIS A 111 11.49 -8.03 -5.97
C HIS A 111 10.55 -9.16 -5.53
N ASP A 112 9.30 -9.14 -6.01
CA ASP A 112 8.28 -10.17 -5.82
C ASP A 112 8.04 -10.51 -4.36
N SER A 113 7.79 -9.46 -3.57
CA SER A 113 7.58 -9.55 -2.13
C SER A 113 6.46 -8.67 -1.62
N ILE A 114 6.12 -8.89 -0.35
CA ILE A 114 5.19 -8.08 0.42
C ILE A 114 5.92 -7.61 1.69
N ALA A 115 6.13 -6.31 1.80
CA ALA A 115 6.62 -5.71 3.04
C ALA A 115 5.48 -5.63 4.05
N VAL A 116 5.73 -6.13 5.26
CA VAL A 116 4.79 -6.20 6.38
C VAL A 116 5.25 -5.28 7.48
N TYR A 117 4.36 -4.40 7.95
CA TYR A 117 4.66 -3.48 9.04
C TYR A 117 3.62 -3.59 10.15
N SER A 118 4.05 -3.42 11.38
CA SER A 118 3.16 -3.06 12.49
C SER A 118 2.98 -1.54 12.52
N ILE A 119 1.78 -1.09 12.91
CA ILE A 119 1.44 0.32 13.07
C ILE A 119 1.44 0.63 14.56
N GLY A 120 2.24 1.62 14.97
CA GLY A 120 2.28 2.11 16.34
C GLY A 120 1.11 3.04 16.68
N ASP A 121 0.92 3.35 17.96
CA ASP A 121 -0.10 4.30 18.43
C ASP A 121 0.11 5.72 17.87
N ASP A 122 1.33 6.04 17.47
CA ASP A 122 1.73 7.29 16.81
C ASP A 122 1.55 7.24 15.29
N GLY A 123 0.97 6.16 14.74
CA GLY A 123 0.77 5.91 13.33
C GLY A 123 2.04 5.50 12.58
N CYS A 124 3.21 5.51 13.22
CA CYS A 124 4.47 5.15 12.57
C CYS A 124 4.58 3.65 12.30
N LEU A 125 5.31 3.30 11.25
CA LEU A 125 5.50 1.93 10.79
C LEU A 125 6.80 1.35 11.35
N THR A 126 6.72 0.09 11.78
CA THR A 126 7.89 -0.73 12.12
C THR A 126 7.88 -1.98 11.26
N LEU A 127 8.98 -2.24 10.52
CA LEU A 127 9.10 -3.42 9.67
C LEU A 127 9.05 -4.71 10.50
N VAL A 128 8.15 -5.61 10.12
CA VAL A 128 7.99 -6.94 10.72
C VAL A 128 8.73 -7.98 9.90
N GLU A 129 8.48 -8.01 8.59
CA GLU A 129 9.14 -8.91 7.64
C GLU A 129 8.97 -8.40 6.20
N ILE A 130 9.76 -8.99 5.29
CA ILE A 130 9.55 -8.90 3.85
C ILE A 130 9.32 -10.33 3.36
N ALA A 131 8.05 -10.68 3.15
CA ALA A 131 7.62 -12.01 2.76
C ALA A 131 7.62 -12.17 1.23
N PRO A 132 8.01 -13.34 0.66
CA PRO A 132 7.89 -13.58 -0.77
C PRO A 132 6.41 -13.60 -1.20
N SER A 133 6.09 -13.03 -2.36
CA SER A 133 4.72 -13.03 -2.91
C SER A 133 4.30 -14.38 -3.50
N LEU A 134 5.25 -15.28 -3.69
CA LEU A 134 5.09 -16.63 -4.27
C LEU A 134 4.53 -16.63 -5.70
N GLY A 135 4.77 -15.55 -6.42
CA GLY A 135 4.51 -15.37 -7.84
C GLY A 135 5.42 -14.30 -8.40
N ASN A 136 5.12 -13.80 -9.58
CA ASN A 136 5.91 -12.76 -10.23
C ASN A 136 5.08 -11.51 -10.46
N PHE A 137 5.65 -10.35 -10.17
CA PHE A 137 5.04 -9.03 -10.35
C PHE A 137 3.81 -8.81 -9.47
N ALA A 138 4.03 -8.76 -8.14
CA ALA A 138 3.00 -8.56 -7.10
C ALA A 138 2.27 -7.22 -7.28
N GLN A 139 1.15 -7.23 -8.01
CA GLN A 139 0.47 -6.04 -8.53
C GLN A 139 -0.59 -5.47 -7.59
N ASN A 140 -1.35 -6.34 -6.90
CA ASN A 140 -2.47 -5.91 -6.08
C ASN A 140 -2.66 -6.83 -4.87
N LEU A 141 -3.11 -6.24 -3.78
CA LEU A 141 -3.41 -6.91 -2.52
C LEU A 141 -4.89 -6.73 -2.17
N ALA A 142 -5.49 -7.73 -1.54
CA ALA A 142 -6.79 -7.60 -0.90
C ALA A 142 -6.76 -8.29 0.47
N ILE A 143 -7.39 -7.67 1.48
CA ILE A 143 -7.50 -8.23 2.83
C ILE A 143 -8.98 -8.55 3.08
N THR A 144 -9.27 -9.73 3.65
CA THR A 144 -10.63 -10.10 4.03
C THR A 144 -11.19 -9.16 5.10
N THR A 145 -12.50 -8.99 5.14
CA THR A 145 -13.18 -8.08 6.08
C THR A 145 -12.97 -8.44 7.55
N ASP A 146 -12.65 -9.71 7.84
CA ASP A 146 -12.28 -10.19 9.18
C ASP A 146 -10.78 -10.01 9.50
N GLY A 147 -9.99 -9.50 8.57
CA GLY A 147 -8.56 -9.24 8.72
C GLY A 147 -7.67 -10.49 8.81
N LYS A 148 -8.19 -11.69 8.48
CA LYS A 148 -7.45 -12.94 8.70
C LYS A 148 -6.69 -13.44 7.48
N MET A 149 -7.07 -13.00 6.28
CA MET A 149 -6.43 -13.43 5.04
C MET A 149 -6.03 -12.22 4.21
N LEU A 150 -4.89 -12.36 3.53
CA LEU A 150 -4.42 -11.46 2.49
C LEU A 150 -4.31 -12.26 1.19
N LEU A 151 -4.83 -11.70 0.11
CA LEU A 151 -4.71 -12.23 -1.24
C LEU A 151 -3.75 -11.36 -2.03
N CYS A 152 -2.79 -11.97 -2.73
CA CYS A 152 -1.86 -11.27 -3.61
C CYS A 152 -2.08 -11.69 -5.06
N ALA A 153 -2.37 -10.72 -5.93
CA ALA A 153 -2.41 -10.92 -7.38
C ALA A 153 -1.01 -10.69 -7.96
N ASN A 154 -0.39 -11.75 -8.42
CA ASN A 154 0.88 -11.75 -9.14
C ASN A 154 0.61 -11.71 -10.64
N MET A 155 0.77 -10.53 -11.27
CA MET A 155 0.33 -10.29 -12.64
C MET A 155 1.25 -10.92 -13.70
N GLY A 156 2.48 -11.27 -13.32
CA GLY A 156 3.51 -11.72 -14.23
C GLY A 156 4.06 -10.60 -15.12
N SER A 157 5.35 -10.56 -15.31
CA SER A 157 6.00 -9.60 -16.23
C SER A 157 6.25 -10.20 -17.61
N ASP A 158 6.43 -11.52 -17.68
CA ASP A 158 6.87 -12.27 -18.87
C ASP A 158 6.02 -13.54 -19.15
N GLY A 159 4.81 -13.62 -18.59
CA GLY A 159 3.91 -14.78 -18.70
C GLY A 159 4.29 -15.94 -17.79
N LYS A 160 5.08 -15.69 -16.74
CA LYS A 160 5.46 -16.66 -15.73
C LYS A 160 5.06 -16.20 -14.33
N GLY A 161 4.69 -17.16 -13.47
CA GLY A 161 4.33 -16.89 -12.09
C GLY A 161 3.07 -16.04 -11.95
N GLU A 162 2.20 -16.07 -12.96
CA GLU A 162 0.87 -15.45 -12.95
C GLU A 162 -0.05 -16.26 -12.08
N ASN A 163 -0.43 -15.73 -10.93
CA ASN A 163 -1.28 -16.45 -9.99
C ASN A 163 -1.93 -15.51 -8.97
N VAL A 164 -2.84 -16.05 -8.19
CA VAL A 164 -3.31 -15.47 -6.94
C VAL A 164 -2.90 -16.38 -5.80
N VAL A 165 -2.21 -15.80 -4.82
CA VAL A 165 -1.78 -16.50 -3.60
C VAL A 165 -2.61 -16.01 -2.43
N VAL A 166 -3.05 -16.95 -1.59
CA VAL A 166 -3.75 -16.65 -0.34
C VAL A 166 -2.77 -16.82 0.82
N PHE A 167 -2.67 -15.81 1.66
CA PHE A 167 -1.89 -15.84 2.90
C PHE A 167 -2.82 -15.71 4.10
N ARG A 168 -2.51 -16.47 5.15
CA ARG A 168 -3.04 -16.23 6.49
C ARG A 168 -2.23 -15.11 7.14
N ILE A 169 -2.92 -14.18 7.75
CA ILE A 169 -2.34 -13.13 8.60
C ILE A 169 -2.27 -13.66 10.04
N ASP A 170 -1.10 -13.71 10.63
CA ASP A 170 -0.95 -13.97 12.07
C ASP A 170 -1.44 -12.77 12.86
N GLY A 171 -2.50 -12.94 13.62
CA GLY A 171 -3.16 -11.84 14.34
C GLY A 171 -2.32 -11.20 15.46
N ALA A 172 -1.22 -11.78 15.88
CA ALA A 172 -0.33 -11.22 16.91
C ALA A 172 0.83 -10.44 16.31
N SER A 173 1.41 -10.92 15.20
CA SER A 173 2.63 -10.38 14.60
C SER A 173 2.41 -9.74 13.23
N GLY A 174 1.28 -9.96 12.57
CA GLY A 174 1.02 -9.54 11.18
C GLY A 174 1.71 -10.40 10.12
N LYS A 175 2.56 -11.36 10.50
CA LYS A 175 3.32 -12.20 9.57
C LYS A 175 2.42 -13.01 8.65
N LEU A 176 2.93 -13.26 7.43
CA LEU A 176 2.22 -13.99 6.39
C LEU A 176 2.65 -15.45 6.33
N SER A 177 1.67 -16.35 6.15
CA SER A 177 1.90 -17.75 5.83
C SER A 177 0.97 -18.19 4.70
N ALA A 178 1.53 -18.79 3.65
CA ALA A 178 0.73 -19.25 2.50
C ALA A 178 -0.30 -20.32 2.91
N VAL A 179 -1.47 -20.30 2.28
CA VAL A 179 -2.58 -21.24 2.51
C VAL A 179 -2.94 -21.90 1.19
N GLY A 180 -2.72 -23.21 1.12
CA GLY A 180 -2.95 -23.98 -0.11
C GLY A 180 -1.95 -23.67 -1.21
N ASP A 181 -2.25 -24.17 -2.41
CA ASP A 181 -1.44 -23.91 -3.60
C ASP A 181 -1.88 -22.61 -4.28
N PRO A 182 -0.97 -21.90 -4.96
CA PRO A 182 -1.31 -20.74 -5.80
C PRO A 182 -2.35 -21.10 -6.87
N VAL A 183 -3.32 -20.20 -7.09
CA VAL A 183 -4.32 -20.36 -8.14
C VAL A 183 -3.82 -19.68 -9.41
N GLU A 184 -3.59 -20.45 -10.47
CA GLU A 184 -3.19 -19.90 -11.77
C GLU A 184 -4.30 -19.07 -12.39
N ILE A 185 -4.03 -17.80 -12.62
CA ILE A 185 -4.93 -16.84 -13.28
C ILE A 185 -4.06 -15.97 -14.19
N VAL A 186 -4.43 -15.88 -15.47
CA VAL A 186 -3.68 -15.08 -16.45
C VAL A 186 -3.82 -13.59 -16.11
N LYS A 187 -2.69 -12.94 -15.84
CA LYS A 187 -2.54 -11.48 -15.59
C LYS A 187 -3.56 -10.90 -14.58
N PRO A 188 -3.68 -11.48 -13.38
CA PRO A 188 -4.57 -10.93 -12.38
C PRO A 188 -4.04 -9.55 -11.93
N SER A 189 -4.79 -8.49 -12.17
CA SER A 189 -4.35 -7.11 -11.90
C SER A 189 -5.06 -6.47 -10.72
N CYS A 190 -6.23 -7.00 -10.32
CA CYS A 190 -7.02 -6.50 -9.21
C CYS A 190 -7.87 -7.60 -8.58
N ILE A 191 -7.96 -7.61 -7.26
CA ILE A 191 -8.82 -8.51 -6.48
C ILE A 191 -9.84 -7.64 -5.73
N MET A 192 -11.12 -7.99 -5.86
CA MET A 192 -12.19 -7.44 -5.04
C MET A 192 -12.86 -8.56 -4.27
N ILE A 193 -12.95 -8.40 -2.96
CA ILE A 193 -13.68 -9.31 -2.06
C ILE A 193 -15.10 -8.76 -1.89
N VAL A 194 -16.10 -9.58 -2.17
CA VAL A 194 -17.54 -9.24 -2.11
C VAL A 194 -18.23 -9.98 -0.99
#